data_592a22f46bdf0806cb52b5022b6ccd96
#
_entry.id   592a22f46bdf0806cb52b5022b6ccd96
#
_cell.length_a   1.000
_cell.length_b   1.000
_cell.length_c   1.000
_cell.angle_alpha   90.00
_cell.angle_beta   90.00
_cell.angle_gamma   90.00
#
_symmetry.space_group_name_H-M   'P 1'
#
loop_
_entity.id
_entity.type
_entity.pdbx_description
1 polymer ?
#
loop_
_entity_poly.entity_id
_entity_poly.type
_entity_poly.pdbx_seq_one_letter_code
_entity_poly.pdbx_strand_id
1 'polypeptide(L)'
;MKSTLFNMVMVLFVITLLASAGVGAVHMITEEPIAEARVKATREALKQVLPEFDETEDTALTVENLPVTVHTASEGGRVVGYAVESMTKNGFSGVIRLMVGFAPDGQILNIRVLEQAETPGLGTKTVSYTHLRAHE
;
A
#
# COMPACT_ATOMS: atom_id res chain seq x y z
N MET A 1 -50.58 18.96 -11.43
CA MET A 1 -49.50 18.10 -11.94
C MET A 1 -48.09 18.67 -11.74
N LYS A 2 -47.87 19.95 -11.49
CA LYS A 2 -46.53 20.54 -11.25
C LYS A 2 -45.93 20.21 -9.85
N SER A 3 -46.79 19.96 -8.85
CA SER A 3 -46.35 19.66 -7.48
C SER A 3 -45.69 18.27 -7.31
N THR A 4 -46.06 17.32 -8.16
CA THR A 4 -45.51 15.94 -8.09
C THR A 4 -44.08 15.86 -8.60
N LEU A 5 -43.72 16.56 -9.67
CA LEU A 5 -42.34 16.60 -10.17
C LEU A 5 -41.42 17.31 -9.17
N PHE A 6 -41.85 18.41 -8.60
CA PHE A 6 -41.07 19.13 -7.58
C PHE A 6 -40.82 18.26 -6.34
N ASN A 7 -41.85 17.55 -5.86
CA ASN A 7 -41.71 16.63 -4.74
C ASN A 7 -40.77 15.48 -5.06
N MET A 8 -40.82 14.89 -6.25
CA MET A 8 -39.92 13.83 -6.65
C MET A 8 -38.47 14.32 -6.68
N VAL A 9 -38.22 15.51 -7.24
CA VAL A 9 -36.87 16.11 -7.29
C VAL A 9 -36.38 16.41 -5.88
N MET A 10 -37.22 16.97 -5.01
CA MET A 10 -36.85 17.28 -3.62
C MET A 10 -36.52 16.01 -2.80
N VAL A 11 -37.33 14.97 -2.94
CA VAL A 11 -37.08 13.70 -2.24
C VAL A 11 -35.77 13.07 -2.72
N LEU A 12 -35.52 13.05 -4.02
CA LEU A 12 -34.27 12.53 -4.58
C LEU A 12 -33.09 13.35 -4.12
N PHE A 13 -33.18 14.66 -4.10
CA PHE A 13 -32.14 15.57 -3.61
C PHE A 13 -31.81 15.31 -2.14
N VAL A 14 -32.83 15.17 -1.28
CA VAL A 14 -32.63 14.89 0.15
C VAL A 14 -31.97 13.54 0.35
N ILE A 15 -32.40 12.50 -0.38
CA ILE A 15 -31.78 11.15 -0.26
C ILE A 15 -30.32 11.18 -0.70
N THR A 16 -30.02 11.82 -1.83
CA THR A 16 -28.62 11.91 -2.32
C THR A 16 -27.74 12.73 -1.38
N LEU A 17 -28.28 13.80 -0.79
CA LEU A 17 -27.55 14.62 0.17
C LEU A 17 -27.23 13.83 1.46
N LEU A 18 -28.21 13.11 1.99
CA LEU A 18 -28.02 12.26 3.18
C LEU A 18 -27.01 11.12 2.90
N ALA A 19 -27.13 10.47 1.74
CA ALA A 19 -26.21 9.42 1.34
C ALA A 19 -24.76 9.94 1.19
N SER A 20 -24.59 11.10 0.52
CA SER A 20 -23.28 11.74 0.36
C SER A 20 -22.67 12.18 1.70
N ALA A 21 -23.49 12.75 2.58
CA ALA A 21 -23.04 13.13 3.92
C ALA A 21 -22.62 11.91 4.74
N GLY A 22 -23.36 10.80 4.65
CA GLY A 22 -23.02 9.54 5.31
C GLY A 22 -21.69 8.97 4.83
N VAL A 23 -21.47 8.90 3.53
CA VAL A 23 -20.19 8.43 2.95
C VAL A 23 -19.04 9.34 3.34
N GLY A 24 -19.23 10.67 3.28
CA GLY A 24 -18.22 11.63 3.69
C GLY A 24 -17.84 11.52 5.15
N ALA A 25 -18.81 11.33 6.04
CA ALA A 25 -18.56 11.14 7.46
C ALA A 25 -17.76 9.86 7.75
N VAL A 26 -18.13 8.75 7.11
CA VAL A 26 -17.38 7.48 7.22
C VAL A 26 -15.95 7.65 6.72
N HIS A 27 -15.75 8.33 5.58
CA HIS A 27 -14.42 8.58 5.04
C HIS A 27 -13.53 9.35 6.02
N MET A 28 -14.05 10.44 6.61
CA MET A 28 -13.29 11.23 7.59
C MET A 28 -12.89 10.43 8.83
N ILE A 29 -13.76 9.54 9.32
CA ILE A 29 -13.48 8.73 10.51
C ILE A 29 -12.49 7.60 10.19
N THR A 30 -12.49 7.08 8.96
CA THR A 30 -11.66 5.92 8.58
C THR A 30 -10.31 6.30 7.99
N GLU A 31 -10.08 7.55 7.61
CA GLU A 31 -8.83 8.00 7.01
C GLU A 31 -7.62 7.83 7.96
N GLU A 32 -7.77 8.27 9.20
CA GLU A 32 -6.72 8.18 10.22
C GLU A 32 -6.32 6.73 10.57
N PRO A 33 -7.25 5.81 10.92
CA PRO A 33 -6.90 4.43 11.21
C PRO A 33 -6.34 3.68 9.99
N ILE A 34 -6.72 4.04 8.77
CA ILE A 34 -6.14 3.46 7.54
C ILE A 34 -4.69 3.92 7.39
N ALA A 35 -4.39 5.19 7.64
CA ALA A 35 -3.02 5.72 7.57
C ALA A 35 -2.12 5.03 8.61
N GLU A 36 -2.58 4.90 9.85
CA GLU A 36 -1.85 4.19 10.91
C GLU A 36 -1.60 2.71 10.57
N ALA A 37 -2.63 2.02 10.05
CA ALA A 37 -2.51 0.63 9.62
C ALA A 37 -1.47 0.46 8.49
N ARG A 38 -1.39 1.40 7.55
CA ARG A 38 -0.37 1.41 6.48
C ARG A 38 1.04 1.58 7.03
N VAL A 39 1.25 2.54 7.92
CA VAL A 39 2.55 2.76 8.58
C VAL A 39 2.99 1.51 9.34
N LYS A 40 2.07 0.89 10.08
CA LYS A 40 2.33 -0.35 10.81
C LYS A 40 2.70 -1.49 9.87
N ALA A 41 1.94 -1.69 8.79
CA ALA A 41 2.20 -2.72 7.79
C ALA A 41 3.56 -2.53 7.11
N THR A 42 3.93 -1.29 6.75
CA THR A 42 5.25 -0.97 6.19
C THR A 42 6.36 -1.31 7.19
N ARG A 43 6.20 -0.93 8.47
CA ARG A 43 7.20 -1.21 9.51
C ARG A 43 7.35 -2.71 9.79
N GLU A 44 6.26 -3.47 9.78
CA GLU A 44 6.30 -4.94 9.92
C GLU A 44 6.95 -5.60 8.70
N ALA A 45 6.69 -5.09 7.51
CA ALA A 45 7.32 -5.58 6.28
C ALA A 45 8.84 -5.31 6.27
N LEU A 46 9.29 -4.13 6.69
CA LEU A 46 10.71 -3.80 6.83
C LEU A 46 11.43 -4.83 7.70
N LYS A 47 10.85 -5.20 8.84
CA LYS A 47 11.41 -6.24 9.74
C LYS A 47 11.46 -7.65 9.13
N GLN A 48 10.67 -7.91 8.09
CA GLN A 48 10.63 -9.21 7.40
C GLN A 48 11.56 -9.28 6.19
N VAL A 49 11.83 -8.13 5.56
CA VAL A 49 12.64 -8.07 4.34
C VAL A 49 14.09 -7.65 4.60
N LEU A 50 14.38 -7.10 5.79
CA LEU A 50 15.71 -6.65 6.20
C LEU A 50 16.21 -7.42 7.42
N PRO A 51 17.56 -7.48 7.65
CA PRO A 51 18.14 -7.89 8.91
C PRO A 51 17.70 -6.98 10.07
N GLU A 52 18.15 -7.25 11.29
CA GLU A 52 17.93 -6.34 12.42
C GLU A 52 18.55 -4.97 12.15
N PHE A 53 17.81 -3.92 12.50
CA PHE A 53 18.21 -2.52 12.31
C PHE A 53 17.67 -1.66 13.45
N ASP A 54 18.39 -0.58 13.74
CA ASP A 54 17.99 0.38 14.79
C ASP A 54 17.27 1.59 14.20
N GLU A 55 17.70 2.05 13.02
CA GLU A 55 17.21 3.25 12.36
C GLU A 55 16.89 3.01 10.89
N THR A 56 15.89 3.74 10.38
CA THR A 56 15.56 3.78 8.95
C THR A 56 15.49 5.22 8.47
N GLU A 57 16.10 5.48 7.31
CA GLU A 57 15.99 6.75 6.60
C GLU A 57 15.21 6.53 5.32
N ASP A 58 14.14 7.32 5.11
CA ASP A 58 13.24 7.16 3.98
C ASP A 58 13.55 8.20 2.90
N THR A 59 13.81 7.74 1.69
CA THR A 59 14.03 8.57 0.51
C THR A 59 12.97 8.29 -0.54
N ALA A 60 12.12 9.27 -0.84
CA ALA A 60 11.12 9.17 -1.89
C ALA A 60 11.71 9.54 -3.25
N LEU A 61 11.54 8.67 -4.24
CA LEU A 61 11.99 8.82 -5.60
C LEU A 61 10.83 8.61 -6.57
N THR A 62 10.98 9.10 -7.80
CA THR A 62 10.06 8.79 -8.89
C THR A 62 10.85 8.17 -10.03
N VAL A 63 10.56 6.94 -10.37
CA VAL A 63 11.22 6.19 -11.44
C VAL A 63 10.16 5.84 -12.48
N GLU A 64 10.34 6.31 -13.72
CA GLU A 64 9.39 6.08 -14.84
C GLU A 64 7.92 6.40 -14.50
N ASN A 65 7.69 7.53 -13.79
CA ASN A 65 6.39 7.96 -13.28
C ASN A 65 5.76 7.06 -12.18
N LEU A 66 6.52 6.12 -11.64
CA LEU A 66 6.10 5.32 -10.49
C LEU A 66 6.72 5.89 -9.20
N PRO A 67 5.92 6.05 -8.16
CA PRO A 67 6.47 6.41 -6.84
C PRO A 67 7.23 5.22 -6.26
N VAL A 68 8.47 5.47 -5.87
CA VAL A 68 9.36 4.50 -5.24
C VAL A 68 9.86 5.11 -3.94
N THR A 69 9.77 4.38 -2.85
CA THR A 69 10.37 4.79 -1.57
C THR A 69 11.50 3.82 -1.25
N VAL A 70 12.67 4.37 -0.99
CA VAL A 70 13.83 3.60 -0.54
C VAL A 70 14.00 3.84 0.95
N HIS A 71 13.93 2.76 1.72
CA HIS A 71 14.20 2.73 3.16
C HIS A 71 15.62 2.22 3.35
N THR A 72 16.51 3.08 3.83
CA THR A 72 17.88 2.72 4.19
C THR A 72 17.91 2.29 5.64
N ALA A 73 18.24 1.04 5.92
CA ALA A 73 18.33 0.51 7.28
C ALA A 73 19.76 0.53 7.78
N SER A 74 19.95 1.00 9.01
CA SER A 74 21.23 1.11 9.69
C SER A 74 21.18 0.45 11.06
N GLU A 75 22.30 -0.15 11.47
CA GLU A 75 22.54 -0.67 12.81
C GLU A 75 23.87 -0.13 13.31
N GLY A 76 23.85 0.58 14.45
CA GLY A 76 25.05 1.22 15.00
C GLY A 76 25.76 2.18 14.04
N GLY A 77 25.00 2.89 13.18
CA GLY A 77 25.53 3.83 12.18
C GLY A 77 26.13 3.20 10.92
N ARG A 78 25.99 1.87 10.75
CA ARG A 78 26.41 1.16 9.54
C ARG A 78 25.18 0.67 8.77
N VAL A 79 25.13 0.90 7.47
CA VAL A 79 24.05 0.41 6.61
C VAL A 79 24.09 -1.11 6.57
N VAL A 80 22.95 -1.74 6.93
CA VAL A 80 22.75 -3.20 6.94
C VAL A 80 21.90 -3.68 5.78
N GLY A 81 21.15 -2.79 5.11
CA GLY A 81 20.37 -3.12 3.93
C GLY A 81 19.51 -1.98 3.44
N TYR A 82 18.87 -2.22 2.32
CA TYR A 82 17.93 -1.29 1.69
C TYR A 82 16.60 -2.00 1.43
N ALA A 83 15.49 -1.36 1.72
CA ALA A 83 14.19 -1.85 1.28
C ALA A 83 13.58 -0.87 0.28
N VAL A 84 13.19 -1.39 -0.87
CA VAL A 84 12.58 -0.61 -1.94
C VAL A 84 11.09 -0.92 -1.97
N GLU A 85 10.28 0.07 -1.64
CA GLU A 85 8.83 0.02 -1.77
C GLU A 85 8.43 0.63 -3.11
N SER A 86 7.63 -0.10 -3.88
CA SER A 86 7.08 0.37 -5.14
C SER A 86 5.62 -0.05 -5.30
N MET A 87 4.89 0.65 -6.16
CA MET A 87 3.50 0.33 -6.46
C MET A 87 3.24 0.38 -7.96
N THR A 88 2.32 -0.45 -8.40
CA THR A 88 1.78 -0.39 -9.76
C THR A 88 0.26 -0.36 -9.74
N LYS A 89 -0.33 0.38 -10.67
CA LYS A 89 -1.78 0.41 -10.91
C LYS A 89 -2.22 -0.58 -11.98
N ASN A 90 -1.28 -1.31 -12.56
CA ASN A 90 -1.51 -2.25 -13.65
C ASN A 90 -1.81 -3.69 -13.15
N GLY A 91 -2.18 -3.85 -11.88
CA GLY A 91 -2.76 -5.09 -11.39
C GLY A 91 -4.10 -5.38 -12.07
N PHE A 92 -4.52 -6.63 -12.15
CA PHE A 92 -5.77 -7.04 -12.80
C PHE A 92 -7.00 -6.47 -12.08
N SER A 93 -6.99 -6.46 -10.74
CA SER A 93 -8.08 -5.96 -9.90
C SER A 93 -7.76 -4.66 -9.18
N GLY A 94 -6.60 -4.06 -9.41
CA GLY A 94 -6.25 -2.78 -8.79
C GLY A 94 -4.76 -2.59 -8.50
N VAL A 95 -4.50 -1.84 -7.44
CA VAL A 95 -3.13 -1.49 -7.04
C VAL A 95 -2.45 -2.70 -6.41
N ILE A 96 -1.19 -2.93 -6.81
CA ILE A 96 -0.28 -3.85 -6.14
C ILE A 96 0.87 -3.02 -5.56
N ARG A 97 1.12 -3.15 -4.26
CA ARG A 97 2.28 -2.58 -3.57
C ARG A 97 3.16 -3.69 -3.05
N LEU A 98 4.44 -3.59 -3.30
CA LEU A 98 5.42 -4.56 -2.88
C LEU A 98 6.65 -3.87 -2.27
N MET A 99 7.33 -4.59 -1.41
CA MET A 99 8.60 -4.20 -0.81
C MET A 99 9.62 -5.29 -1.09
N VAL A 100 10.80 -4.89 -1.52
CA VAL A 100 11.93 -5.78 -1.79
C VAL A 100 13.10 -5.36 -0.91
N GLY A 101 13.59 -6.27 -0.09
CA GLY A 101 14.78 -6.07 0.74
C GLY A 101 16.05 -6.46 -0.02
N PHE A 102 17.06 -5.62 0.07
CA PHE A 102 18.38 -5.80 -0.53
C PHE A 102 19.47 -5.75 0.55
N ALA A 103 20.45 -6.61 0.44
CA ALA A 103 21.70 -6.49 1.18
C ALA A 103 22.54 -5.32 0.64
N PRO A 104 23.54 -4.83 1.39
CA PRO A 104 24.40 -3.73 0.93
C PRO A 104 25.16 -4.03 -0.36
N ASP A 105 25.36 -5.28 -0.71
CA ASP A 105 25.97 -5.75 -1.95
C ASP A 105 25.02 -5.86 -3.14
N GLY A 106 23.71 -5.55 -2.92
CA GLY A 106 22.66 -5.59 -3.93
C GLY A 106 21.95 -6.94 -4.09
N GLN A 107 22.26 -7.93 -3.29
CA GLN A 107 21.53 -9.20 -3.30
C GLN A 107 20.11 -9.03 -2.73
N ILE A 108 19.13 -9.68 -3.34
CA ILE A 108 17.75 -9.68 -2.84
C ILE A 108 17.70 -10.59 -1.60
N LEU A 109 17.28 -10.01 -0.48
CA LEU A 109 17.12 -10.73 0.78
C LEU A 109 15.74 -11.39 0.87
N ASN A 110 14.70 -10.59 0.64
CA ASN A 110 13.31 -11.06 0.72
C ASN A 110 12.36 -10.11 -0.03
N ILE A 111 11.17 -10.59 -0.35
CA ILE A 111 10.11 -9.82 -1.01
C ILE A 111 8.84 -9.92 -0.19
N ARG A 112 8.15 -8.81 0.02
CA ARG A 112 6.86 -8.76 0.70
C ARG A 112 5.83 -7.98 -0.11
N VAL A 113 4.65 -8.55 -0.29
CA VAL A 113 3.50 -7.82 -0.83
C VAL A 113 2.81 -7.08 0.31
N LEU A 114 2.72 -5.74 0.21
CA LEU A 114 2.11 -4.86 1.21
C LEU A 114 0.60 -4.74 0.99
N GLU A 115 0.21 -4.58 -0.27
CA GLU A 115 -1.19 -4.37 -0.65
C GLU A 115 -1.46 -5.01 -2.01
N GLN A 116 -2.57 -5.71 -2.11
CA GLN A 116 -3.07 -6.26 -3.36
C GLN A 116 -4.60 -6.35 -3.31
N ALA A 117 -5.23 -6.17 -4.46
CA ALA A 117 -6.68 -6.35 -4.66
C ALA A 117 -6.98 -7.50 -5.64
N GLU A 118 -6.02 -8.39 -5.87
CA GLU A 118 -6.13 -9.46 -6.85
C GLU A 118 -7.14 -10.53 -6.44
N THR A 119 -7.80 -11.14 -7.41
CA THR A 119 -8.79 -12.19 -7.17
C THR A 119 -8.14 -13.42 -6.53
N PRO A 120 -8.69 -13.93 -5.41
CA PRO A 120 -8.18 -15.14 -4.77
C PRO A 120 -8.11 -16.33 -5.74
N GLY A 121 -6.93 -16.97 -5.81
CA GLY A 121 -6.67 -18.12 -6.66
C GLY A 121 -6.16 -17.82 -8.08
N LEU A 122 -6.35 -16.60 -8.60
CA LEU A 122 -5.83 -16.19 -9.91
C LEU A 122 -4.59 -15.28 -9.78
N GLY A 123 -4.66 -14.22 -8.98
CA GLY A 123 -3.56 -13.26 -8.77
C GLY A 123 -2.79 -13.47 -7.46
N THR A 124 -3.41 -14.09 -6.46
CA THR A 124 -2.81 -14.31 -5.13
C THR A 124 -1.65 -15.31 -5.12
N LYS A 125 -1.41 -16.05 -6.19
CA LYS A 125 -0.24 -16.95 -6.31
C LYS A 125 1.09 -16.18 -6.23
N THR A 126 1.13 -14.92 -6.63
CA THR A 126 2.31 -14.06 -6.48
C THR A 126 2.74 -13.87 -5.03
N VAL A 127 1.81 -13.98 -4.08
CA VAL A 127 2.09 -13.89 -2.64
C VAL A 127 2.66 -15.19 -2.07
N SER A 128 2.34 -16.34 -2.68
CA SER A 128 2.83 -17.65 -2.24
C SER A 128 4.27 -17.96 -2.67
N TYR A 129 4.81 -17.21 -3.63
CA TYR A 129 6.18 -17.38 -4.11
C TYR A 129 7.21 -16.52 -3.34
N THR A 130 6.94 -16.17 -2.08
CA THR A 130 7.92 -15.50 -1.20
C THR A 130 9.12 -16.39 -0.84
N HIS A 131 9.22 -17.60 -1.41
CA HIS A 131 10.38 -18.45 -1.39
C HIS A 131 11.04 -18.54 -2.77
N LEU A 132 11.25 -17.43 -3.43
CA LEU A 132 12.24 -17.36 -4.49
C LEU A 132 13.63 -17.32 -3.82
N ARG A 133 14.09 -18.48 -3.34
CA ARG A 133 15.51 -18.73 -3.23
C ARG A 133 16.08 -18.49 -4.63
N ALA A 134 16.94 -17.49 -4.76
CA ALA A 134 17.84 -17.42 -5.89
C ALA A 134 18.62 -18.74 -5.92
N HIS A 135 18.24 -19.64 -6.80
CA HIS A 135 19.09 -20.74 -7.18
C HIS A 135 20.18 -20.14 -8.07
N GLU A 136 21.42 -20.35 -7.62
CA GLU A 136 22.64 -20.20 -8.39
C GLU A 136 22.51 -20.72 -9.83
#